data_686ae6774f76fa05c76ff55f5703b8e4
#
_entry.id   686ae6774f76fa05c76ff55f5703b8e4
#
_cell.length_a   1.000
_cell.length_b   1.000
_cell.length_c   1.000
_cell.angle_alpha   90.00
_cell.angle_beta   90.00
_cell.angle_gamma   90.00
#
_symmetry.space_group_name_H-M   'P 1'
#
loop_
_entity.id
_entity.type
_entity.pdbx_description
1 polymer ?
#
loop_
_entity_poly.entity_id
_entity_poly.type
_entity_poly.pdbx_seq_one_letter_code
_entity_poly.pdbx_strand_id
1 'polypeptide(L)'
;MKNFILAIIITLFASMTANAQEETLKRYELDVADFTELKVVHSINVRYVNNPDSAGRAVFIAPDKHVSMFMFNNTKNRLEIQIATDDVNLTNAPTITVYSKFLSKVENSGDSTVTLVSVAPTPKFNARLIGNGRIVAHDLDITELNASLSTGNGQLILFGKCKNAKLSCTGTGSVQADDLVANEVNCRMLGTGTIGCQAIDKLSISGISSGKVYYKGNPQEIKRRSVGVKIIPLDNEQ
;
A
#
# COMPACT_ATOMS: atom_id res chain seq x y z
N MET A 1 12.01 -20.40 -20.83
CA MET A 1 13.31 -19.85 -20.33
C MET A 1 13.50 -18.50 -21.00
N LYS A 2 13.18 -17.43 -20.28
CA LYS A 2 13.36 -16.06 -20.79
C LYS A 2 14.58 -15.45 -20.14
N ASN A 3 15.52 -15.01 -20.97
CA ASN A 3 16.80 -14.43 -20.58
C ASN A 3 16.58 -13.11 -19.84
N PHE A 4 17.04 -13.05 -18.59
CA PHE A 4 17.17 -11.80 -17.85
C PHE A 4 18.39 -11.05 -18.40
N ILE A 5 18.18 -9.89 -19.01
CA ILE A 5 19.26 -8.94 -19.33
C ILE A 5 19.40 -8.03 -18.11
N LEU A 6 20.48 -8.27 -17.35
CA LEU A 6 20.83 -7.47 -16.18
C LEU A 6 21.68 -6.29 -16.64
N ALA A 7 21.13 -5.09 -16.69
CA ALA A 7 21.90 -3.87 -16.90
C ALA A 7 22.48 -3.39 -15.55
N ILE A 8 23.78 -3.52 -15.35
CA ILE A 8 24.48 -3.11 -14.12
C ILE A 8 25.11 -1.74 -14.34
N ILE A 9 24.64 -0.72 -13.63
CA ILE A 9 25.34 0.57 -13.49
C ILE A 9 26.03 0.58 -12.13
N ILE A 10 27.37 0.47 -12.13
CA ILE A 10 28.19 0.44 -10.91
C ILE A 10 28.62 1.87 -10.57
N THR A 11 28.19 2.40 -9.45
CA THR A 11 28.78 3.59 -8.81
C THR A 11 29.47 3.13 -7.53
N LEU A 12 30.81 3.20 -7.51
CA LEU A 12 31.63 2.79 -6.38
C LEU A 12 31.75 3.97 -5.41
N PHE A 13 31.26 3.82 -4.19
CA PHE A 13 31.66 4.67 -3.05
C PHE A 13 32.57 3.87 -2.13
N ALA A 14 33.84 4.24 -2.11
CA ALA A 14 34.82 3.68 -1.18
C ALA A 14 34.97 4.64 0.02
N SER A 15 34.63 4.17 1.24
CA SER A 15 35.11 4.76 2.48
C SER A 15 35.68 3.67 3.37
N MET A 16 36.95 3.86 3.77
CA MET A 16 37.74 2.97 4.62
C MET A 16 37.37 3.13 6.10
N THR A 17 37.20 2.07 6.85
CA THR A 17 38.00 1.57 8.00
C THR A 17 37.23 0.63 8.91
N ALA A 18 37.97 -0.36 9.45
CA ALA A 18 37.71 -1.27 10.56
C ALA A 18 36.88 -2.55 10.28
N ASN A 19 37.58 -3.65 10.17
CA ASN A 19 37.32 -5.07 10.44
C ASN A 19 35.90 -5.49 10.97
N ALA A 20 34.89 -5.19 10.24
CA ALA A 20 33.71 -6.01 9.99
C ALA A 20 33.73 -6.18 8.47
N GLN A 21 33.45 -7.36 7.96
CA GLN A 21 33.36 -7.61 6.54
C GLN A 21 32.17 -6.76 6.03
N GLU A 22 32.44 -5.49 5.66
CA GLU A 22 31.44 -4.57 5.13
C GLU A 22 30.93 -5.17 3.83
N GLU A 23 29.71 -5.69 3.87
CA GLU A 23 29.03 -6.13 2.67
C GLU A 23 28.88 -4.94 1.73
N THR A 24 29.54 -5.01 0.57
CA THR A 24 29.48 -3.96 -0.43
C THR A 24 28.04 -3.83 -0.94
N LEU A 25 27.39 -2.72 -0.61
CA LEU A 25 26.07 -2.41 -1.12
C LEU A 25 26.17 -1.88 -2.55
N LYS A 26 25.38 -2.45 -3.46
CA LYS A 26 25.27 -2.03 -4.84
C LYS A 26 23.86 -1.62 -5.19
N ARG A 27 23.72 -0.62 -6.07
CA ARG A 27 22.44 -0.23 -6.63
C ARG A 27 22.10 -1.12 -7.82
N TYR A 28 20.92 -1.72 -7.76
CA TYR A 28 20.36 -2.54 -8.82
C TYR A 28 19.19 -1.83 -9.46
N GLU A 29 19.11 -1.93 -10.77
CA GLU A 29 17.99 -1.45 -11.57
C GLU A 29 17.57 -2.56 -12.54
N LEU A 30 16.31 -3.00 -12.40
CA LEU A 30 15.75 -4.10 -13.16
C LEU A 30 14.63 -3.61 -14.04
N ASP A 31 14.55 -4.13 -15.27
CA ASP A 31 13.37 -3.97 -16.12
C ASP A 31 12.34 -5.03 -15.71
N VAL A 32 11.20 -4.55 -15.18
CA VAL A 32 10.07 -5.37 -14.75
C VAL A 32 8.86 -5.20 -15.66
N ALA A 33 9.03 -4.50 -16.77
CA ALA A 33 7.98 -4.00 -17.66
C ALA A 33 6.94 -3.12 -16.95
N ASP A 34 6.22 -2.27 -17.70
CA ASP A 34 5.19 -1.41 -17.11
C ASP A 34 4.01 -2.22 -16.56
N PHE A 35 3.35 -1.70 -15.52
CA PHE A 35 2.27 -2.39 -14.83
C PHE A 35 1.21 -1.40 -14.32
N THR A 36 0.00 -1.91 -14.11
CA THR A 36 -1.13 -1.13 -13.56
C THR A 36 -1.65 -1.70 -12.24
N GLU A 37 -1.17 -2.88 -11.84
CA GLU A 37 -1.44 -3.48 -10.54
C GLU A 37 -0.12 -3.87 -9.86
N LEU A 38 -0.01 -3.58 -8.57
CA LEU A 38 1.12 -3.96 -7.73
C LEU A 38 0.65 -4.92 -6.65
N LYS A 39 1.30 -6.08 -6.54
CA LYS A 39 1.11 -7.04 -5.46
C LYS A 39 2.42 -7.30 -4.75
N VAL A 40 2.43 -7.16 -3.43
CA VAL A 40 3.59 -7.45 -2.59
C VAL A 40 3.24 -8.61 -1.67
N VAL A 41 4.13 -9.59 -1.65
CA VAL A 41 4.01 -10.80 -0.83
C VAL A 41 5.24 -10.89 0.06
N HIS A 42 5.08 -11.47 1.25
CA HIS A 42 6.13 -11.56 2.26
C HIS A 42 6.57 -10.21 2.85
N SER A 43 7.67 -10.20 3.60
CA SER A 43 8.11 -9.04 4.37
C SER A 43 9.06 -8.13 3.58
N ILE A 44 8.59 -7.58 2.45
CA ILE A 44 9.37 -6.68 1.57
C ILE A 44 8.76 -5.28 1.62
N ASN A 45 9.56 -4.28 2.02
CA ASN A 45 9.15 -2.88 1.91
C ASN A 45 9.22 -2.43 0.46
N VAL A 46 8.11 -1.89 -0.05
CA VAL A 46 8.00 -1.40 -1.42
C VAL A 46 7.56 0.06 -1.43
N ARG A 47 8.23 0.84 -2.26
CA ARG A 47 7.88 2.23 -2.56
C ARG A 47 7.44 2.34 -4.01
N TYR A 48 6.22 2.74 -4.24
CA TYR A 48 5.69 3.01 -5.57
C TYR A 48 5.75 4.50 -5.87
N VAL A 49 6.18 4.84 -7.08
CA VAL A 49 6.21 6.22 -7.60
C VAL A 49 5.59 6.24 -9.00
N ASN A 50 4.61 7.10 -9.19
CA ASN A 50 4.11 7.40 -10.53
C ASN A 50 5.17 8.20 -11.28
N ASN A 51 5.81 7.61 -12.27
CA ASN A 51 6.78 8.26 -13.12
C ASN A 51 6.79 7.60 -14.51
N PRO A 52 6.22 8.26 -15.54
CA PRO A 52 6.18 7.73 -16.90
C PRO A 52 7.55 7.47 -17.53
N ASP A 53 8.57 8.30 -17.23
CA ASP A 53 9.91 8.21 -17.81
C ASP A 53 10.70 7.01 -17.27
N SER A 54 10.38 6.58 -16.05
CA SER A 54 11.00 5.43 -15.38
C SER A 54 10.09 4.20 -15.34
N ALA A 55 8.94 4.26 -16.04
CA ALA A 55 7.94 3.19 -15.98
C ALA A 55 8.52 1.82 -16.36
N GLY A 56 8.12 0.80 -15.61
CA GLY A 56 8.62 -0.56 -15.78
C GLY A 56 9.97 -0.84 -15.13
N ARG A 57 10.45 0.04 -14.25
CA ARG A 57 11.71 -0.16 -13.52
C ARG A 57 11.47 -0.48 -12.05
N ALA A 58 12.34 -1.35 -11.51
CA ALA A 58 12.48 -1.62 -10.08
C ALA A 58 13.91 -1.29 -9.66
N VAL A 59 14.08 -0.48 -8.60
CA VAL A 59 15.37 0.00 -8.12
C VAL A 59 15.52 -0.28 -6.63
N PHE A 60 16.66 -0.86 -6.23
CA PHE A 60 16.97 -1.11 -4.82
C PHE A 60 18.49 -1.16 -4.59
N ILE A 61 18.90 -1.09 -3.33
CA ILE A 61 20.30 -1.19 -2.90
C ILE A 61 20.42 -2.40 -2.00
N ALA A 62 21.27 -3.36 -2.39
CA ALA A 62 21.47 -4.60 -1.66
C ALA A 62 22.88 -5.15 -1.84
N PRO A 63 23.36 -6.05 -0.96
CA PRO A 63 24.50 -6.91 -1.24
C PRO A 63 24.20 -7.89 -2.37
N ASP A 64 25.21 -8.25 -3.16
CA ASP A 64 25.06 -9.19 -4.29
C ASP A 64 24.34 -10.49 -3.92
N LYS A 65 24.62 -11.03 -2.74
CA LYS A 65 24.02 -12.28 -2.24
C LYS A 65 22.51 -12.21 -2.03
N HIS A 66 21.94 -11.02 -1.83
CA HIS A 66 20.51 -10.85 -1.58
C HIS A 66 19.69 -10.60 -2.85
N VAL A 67 20.34 -10.25 -3.97
CA VAL A 67 19.65 -9.89 -5.22
C VAL A 67 18.82 -11.03 -5.77
N SER A 68 19.35 -12.26 -5.74
CA SER A 68 18.67 -13.47 -6.24
C SER A 68 17.48 -13.91 -5.38
N MET A 69 17.30 -13.32 -4.19
CA MET A 69 16.18 -13.63 -3.30
C MET A 69 14.89 -12.92 -3.70
N PHE A 70 15.00 -11.81 -4.45
CA PHE A 70 13.83 -11.06 -4.89
C PHE A 70 13.32 -11.58 -6.23
N MET A 71 12.07 -11.95 -6.27
CA MET A 71 11.37 -12.37 -7.46
C MET A 71 10.40 -11.29 -7.92
N PHE A 72 10.52 -10.93 -9.20
CA PHE A 72 9.65 -9.98 -9.87
C PHE A 72 8.89 -10.72 -10.98
N ASN A 73 7.59 -10.82 -10.86
CA ASN A 73 6.75 -11.47 -11.86
C ASN A 73 5.71 -10.49 -12.37
N ASN A 74 5.84 -10.06 -13.64
CA ASN A 74 4.82 -9.23 -14.28
C ASN A 74 3.97 -10.09 -15.22
N THR A 75 2.73 -10.31 -14.82
CA THR A 75 1.77 -11.09 -15.60
C THR A 75 0.49 -10.30 -15.76
N LYS A 76 0.07 -10.06 -17.00
CA LYS A 76 -1.17 -9.32 -17.33
C LYS A 76 -1.21 -7.92 -16.67
N ASN A 77 -0.10 -7.17 -16.77
CA ASN A 77 0.08 -5.84 -16.18
C ASN A 77 0.02 -5.82 -14.63
N ARG A 78 0.19 -6.96 -13.97
CA ARG A 78 0.35 -7.06 -12.52
C ARG A 78 1.79 -7.41 -12.20
N LEU A 79 2.48 -6.50 -11.55
CA LEU A 79 3.79 -6.75 -10.96
C LEU A 79 3.60 -7.37 -9.58
N GLU A 80 4.05 -8.61 -9.42
CA GLU A 80 4.13 -9.29 -8.13
C GLU A 80 5.60 -9.32 -7.66
N ILE A 81 5.82 -8.86 -6.43
CA ILE A 81 7.14 -8.83 -5.78
C ILE A 81 7.08 -9.76 -4.58
N GLN A 82 7.99 -10.72 -4.53
CA GLN A 82 8.05 -11.71 -3.45
C GLN A 82 9.50 -12.16 -3.18
N ILE A 83 9.72 -12.81 -2.03
CA ILE A 83 10.98 -13.48 -1.71
C ILE A 83 10.91 -14.92 -2.22
N ALA A 84 12.01 -15.42 -2.79
CA ALA A 84 12.07 -16.75 -3.41
C ALA A 84 11.96 -17.91 -2.43
N THR A 85 12.24 -17.70 -1.14
CA THR A 85 12.20 -18.74 -0.09
C THR A 85 11.65 -18.18 1.20
N ASP A 86 10.76 -18.94 1.86
CA ASP A 86 10.11 -18.55 3.12
C ASP A 86 11.09 -18.54 4.33
N ASP A 87 12.23 -19.22 4.20
CA ASP A 87 13.22 -19.39 5.29
C ASP A 87 14.22 -18.24 5.43
N VAL A 88 14.13 -17.20 4.58
CA VAL A 88 15.05 -16.07 4.64
C VAL A 88 14.52 -14.98 5.55
N ASN A 89 15.02 -14.97 6.78
CA ASN A 89 14.84 -13.83 7.66
C ASN A 89 15.80 -12.70 7.23
N LEU A 90 15.37 -11.87 6.29
CA LEU A 90 16.11 -10.68 5.87
C LEU A 90 15.99 -9.61 6.96
N THR A 91 16.81 -9.71 7.99
CA THR A 91 17.05 -8.60 8.91
C THR A 91 17.59 -7.44 8.07
N ASN A 92 16.86 -6.33 7.93
CA ASN A 92 17.17 -5.21 7.05
C ASN A 92 16.99 -5.46 5.53
N ALA A 93 15.88 -6.09 5.13
CA ALA A 93 15.52 -6.16 3.72
C ALA A 93 15.52 -4.74 3.07
N PRO A 94 16.11 -4.59 1.88
CA PRO A 94 16.12 -3.29 1.20
C PRO A 94 14.70 -2.87 0.82
N THR A 95 14.45 -1.56 0.81
CA THR A 95 13.24 -1.03 0.21
C THR A 95 13.36 -1.04 -1.31
N ILE A 96 12.41 -1.67 -1.99
CA ILE A 96 12.35 -1.73 -3.43
C ILE A 96 11.50 -0.58 -3.94
N THR A 97 12.05 0.30 -4.77
CA THR A 97 11.29 1.36 -5.44
C THR A 97 10.88 0.90 -6.82
N VAL A 98 9.59 0.98 -7.13
CA VAL A 98 9.03 0.60 -8.44
C VAL A 98 8.30 1.77 -9.08
N TYR A 99 8.36 1.84 -10.40
CA TYR A 99 7.83 2.94 -11.19
C TYR A 99 6.85 2.41 -12.24
N SER A 100 5.71 3.08 -12.40
CA SER A 100 4.81 2.85 -13.53
C SER A 100 4.15 4.14 -13.99
N LYS A 101 3.55 4.11 -15.19
CA LYS A 101 2.77 5.23 -15.73
C LYS A 101 1.45 5.41 -15.01
N PHE A 102 0.89 4.32 -14.49
CA PHE A 102 -0.45 4.33 -13.94
C PHE A 102 -0.64 3.15 -12.97
N LEU A 103 -1.30 3.40 -11.84
CA LEU A 103 -1.64 2.35 -10.89
C LEU A 103 -3.14 2.38 -10.59
N SER A 104 -3.82 1.27 -10.79
CA SER A 104 -5.25 1.11 -10.48
C SER A 104 -5.50 0.20 -9.27
N LYS A 105 -4.49 -0.58 -8.87
CA LYS A 105 -4.63 -1.50 -7.75
C LYS A 105 -3.31 -1.73 -7.03
N VAL A 106 -3.38 -1.75 -5.70
CA VAL A 106 -2.31 -2.22 -4.83
C VAL A 106 -2.84 -3.31 -3.90
N GLU A 107 -2.06 -4.37 -3.72
CA GLU A 107 -2.31 -5.43 -2.76
C GLU A 107 -1.03 -5.70 -1.95
N ASN A 108 -1.15 -5.67 -0.63
CA ASN A 108 -0.10 -6.13 0.27
C ASN A 108 -0.64 -7.32 1.06
N SER A 109 -0.01 -8.47 0.89
CA SER A 109 -0.32 -9.70 1.64
C SER A 109 0.84 -10.17 2.53
N GLY A 110 1.82 -9.29 2.74
CA GLY A 110 2.94 -9.49 3.66
C GLY A 110 2.84 -8.62 4.91
N ASP A 111 3.81 -8.77 5.80
CA ASP A 111 3.89 -8.01 7.06
C ASP A 111 4.70 -6.71 6.93
N SER A 112 5.05 -6.31 5.70
CA SER A 112 5.85 -5.14 5.37
C SER A 112 5.01 -3.91 5.06
N THR A 113 5.69 -2.82 4.73
CA THR A 113 5.06 -1.57 4.33
C THR A 113 5.15 -1.36 2.82
N VAL A 114 4.00 -1.10 2.20
CA VAL A 114 3.90 -0.60 0.83
C VAL A 114 3.51 0.87 0.87
N THR A 115 4.39 1.74 0.39
CA THR A 115 4.17 3.20 0.35
C THR A 115 3.93 3.65 -1.08
N LEU A 116 2.77 4.21 -1.37
CA LEU A 116 2.47 4.89 -2.61
C LEU A 116 2.78 6.37 -2.43
N VAL A 117 3.90 6.83 -2.98
CA VAL A 117 4.39 8.22 -2.82
C VAL A 117 3.56 9.17 -3.67
N SER A 118 3.21 8.74 -4.88
CA SER A 118 2.35 9.47 -5.80
C SER A 118 1.56 8.49 -6.66
N VAL A 119 0.29 8.77 -6.87
CA VAL A 119 -0.59 7.98 -7.75
C VAL A 119 -1.21 8.95 -8.76
N ALA A 120 -1.14 8.62 -10.04
CA ALA A 120 -1.80 9.44 -11.05
C ALA A 120 -3.32 9.50 -10.80
N PRO A 121 -3.98 10.65 -11.04
CA PRO A 121 -5.43 10.75 -10.95
C PRO A 121 -6.12 9.63 -11.74
N THR A 122 -7.07 8.96 -11.11
CA THR A 122 -7.70 7.78 -11.71
C THR A 122 -9.20 7.72 -11.41
N PRO A 123 -10.02 7.25 -12.36
CA PRO A 123 -11.44 7.04 -12.09
C PRO A 123 -11.71 5.97 -11.04
N LYS A 124 -10.82 4.96 -10.91
CA LYS A 124 -11.02 3.89 -9.93
C LYS A 124 -9.69 3.39 -9.37
N PHE A 125 -9.64 3.26 -8.03
CA PHE A 125 -8.48 2.71 -7.34
C PHE A 125 -8.89 1.67 -6.29
N ASN A 126 -8.12 0.57 -6.23
CA ASN A 126 -8.34 -0.50 -5.27
C ASN A 126 -7.09 -0.68 -4.39
N ALA A 127 -7.24 -0.50 -3.07
CA ALA A 127 -6.21 -0.80 -2.09
C ALA A 127 -6.65 -1.98 -1.22
N ARG A 128 -5.89 -3.06 -1.22
CA ARG A 128 -6.19 -4.26 -0.46
C ARG A 128 -5.02 -4.65 0.44
N LEU A 129 -5.30 -4.73 1.73
CA LEU A 129 -4.36 -5.22 2.73
C LEU A 129 -4.87 -6.55 3.29
N ILE A 130 -3.99 -7.55 3.34
CA ILE A 130 -4.25 -8.88 3.89
C ILE A 130 -3.15 -9.16 4.91
N GLY A 131 -3.52 -9.37 6.18
CA GLY A 131 -2.55 -9.67 7.24
C GLY A 131 -2.18 -8.46 8.10
N ASN A 132 -0.91 -8.37 8.53
CA ASN A 132 -0.46 -7.43 9.55
C ASN A 132 0.40 -6.28 9.00
N GLY A 133 0.64 -6.26 7.70
CA GLY A 133 1.44 -5.23 7.05
C GLY A 133 0.78 -3.87 7.02
N ARG A 134 1.34 -2.98 6.19
CA ARG A 134 0.86 -1.61 6.04
C ARG A 134 0.78 -1.22 4.57
N ILE A 135 -0.22 -0.44 4.22
CA ILE A 135 -0.26 0.34 2.99
C ILE A 135 -0.43 1.80 3.38
N VAL A 136 0.44 2.67 2.85
CA VAL A 136 0.33 4.13 3.00
C VAL A 136 0.22 4.73 1.61
N ALA A 137 -0.87 5.45 1.34
CA ALA A 137 -1.08 6.08 0.04
C ALA A 137 -1.25 7.59 0.20
N HIS A 138 -0.35 8.34 -0.44
CA HIS A 138 -0.35 9.80 -0.41
C HIS A 138 -0.96 10.37 -1.69
N ASP A 139 -1.48 11.59 -1.57
CA ASP A 139 -1.93 12.45 -2.69
C ASP A 139 -2.92 11.77 -3.65
N LEU A 140 -3.83 10.95 -3.11
CA LEU A 140 -4.87 10.32 -3.91
C LEU A 140 -5.83 11.37 -4.49
N ASP A 141 -6.08 11.30 -5.81
CA ASP A 141 -7.11 12.06 -6.52
C ASP A 141 -7.95 11.09 -7.36
N ILE A 142 -9.04 10.61 -6.79
CA ILE A 142 -9.74 9.42 -7.29
C ILE A 142 -11.24 9.67 -7.37
N THR A 143 -11.92 9.13 -8.39
CA THR A 143 -13.39 9.17 -8.40
C THR A 143 -13.97 8.07 -7.50
N GLU A 144 -13.55 6.82 -7.67
CA GLU A 144 -14.03 5.68 -6.89
C GLU A 144 -12.88 4.98 -6.18
N LEU A 145 -12.88 4.97 -4.86
CA LEU A 145 -11.93 4.26 -4.04
C LEU A 145 -12.57 3.02 -3.41
N ASN A 146 -11.93 1.87 -3.54
CA ASN A 146 -12.23 0.68 -2.75
C ASN A 146 -11.01 0.33 -1.89
N ALA A 147 -11.11 0.49 -0.58
CA ALA A 147 -10.04 0.21 0.35
C ALA A 147 -10.49 -0.86 1.35
N SER A 148 -9.74 -1.95 1.47
CA SER A 148 -10.12 -3.08 2.30
C SER A 148 -8.96 -3.66 3.10
N LEU A 149 -9.19 -3.84 4.41
CA LEU A 149 -8.41 -4.69 5.28
C LEU A 149 -9.18 -6.00 5.46
N SER A 150 -8.64 -7.10 4.91
CA SER A 150 -9.35 -8.38 4.85
C SER A 150 -9.20 -9.21 6.11
N THR A 151 -8.00 -9.27 6.70
CA THR A 151 -7.68 -10.05 7.92
C THR A 151 -6.53 -9.40 8.67
N GLY A 152 -6.25 -9.85 9.89
CA GLY A 152 -5.08 -9.42 10.66
C GLY A 152 -5.22 -8.05 11.32
N ASN A 153 -4.08 -7.54 11.81
CA ASN A 153 -3.97 -6.28 12.55
C ASN A 153 -3.20 -5.19 11.77
N GLY A 154 -3.25 -5.26 10.43
CA GLY A 154 -2.56 -4.32 9.57
C GLY A 154 -3.17 -2.91 9.57
N GLN A 155 -2.49 -1.99 8.89
CA GLN A 155 -2.88 -0.58 8.79
C GLN A 155 -2.96 -0.13 7.33
N LEU A 156 -4.12 0.36 6.94
CA LEU A 156 -4.34 0.97 5.63
C LEU A 156 -4.56 2.47 5.84
N ILE A 157 -3.60 3.30 5.41
CA ILE A 157 -3.55 4.74 5.67
C ILE A 157 -3.63 5.48 4.34
N LEU A 158 -4.63 6.36 4.21
CA LEU A 158 -4.98 6.99 2.94
C LEU A 158 -5.12 8.49 3.10
N PHE A 159 -4.42 9.24 2.24
CA PHE A 159 -4.43 10.70 2.21
C PHE A 159 -4.87 11.21 0.83
N GLY A 160 -5.60 12.33 0.80
CA GLY A 160 -5.97 12.99 -0.45
C GLY A 160 -7.46 13.24 -0.58
N LYS A 161 -8.03 13.01 -1.75
CA LYS A 161 -9.45 13.23 -2.03
C LYS A 161 -10.05 12.17 -2.95
N CYS A 162 -11.34 11.91 -2.79
CA CYS A 162 -12.09 11.09 -3.73
C CYS A 162 -13.56 11.52 -3.78
N LYS A 163 -14.29 11.10 -4.81
CA LYS A 163 -15.72 11.32 -4.85
C LYS A 163 -16.46 10.29 -3.99
N ASN A 164 -16.18 9.02 -4.19
CA ASN A 164 -16.85 7.91 -3.49
C ASN A 164 -15.82 6.98 -2.87
N ALA A 165 -15.86 6.79 -1.56
CA ALA A 165 -15.02 5.85 -0.83
C ALA A 165 -15.84 4.67 -0.30
N LYS A 166 -15.36 3.45 -0.58
CA LYS A 166 -15.81 2.21 0.06
C LYS A 166 -14.68 1.69 0.93
N LEU A 167 -14.89 1.77 2.25
CA LEU A 167 -13.91 1.37 3.26
C LEU A 167 -14.41 0.11 3.96
N SER A 168 -13.62 -0.95 3.99
CA SER A 168 -13.99 -2.22 4.60
C SER A 168 -12.92 -2.70 5.57
N CYS A 169 -13.34 -3.08 6.79
CA CYS A 169 -12.47 -3.69 7.79
C CYS A 169 -13.10 -5.00 8.29
N THR A 170 -12.43 -6.12 7.99
CA THR A 170 -12.84 -7.46 8.46
C THR A 170 -11.89 -7.99 9.55
N GLY A 171 -10.70 -7.41 9.68
CA GLY A 171 -9.70 -7.75 10.69
C GLY A 171 -9.84 -7.00 12.01
N THR A 172 -8.76 -7.00 12.78
CA THR A 172 -8.60 -6.27 14.05
C THR A 172 -7.80 -4.97 13.89
N GLY A 173 -7.22 -4.74 12.72
CA GLY A 173 -6.41 -3.57 12.40
C GLY A 173 -7.22 -2.32 12.09
N SER A 174 -6.64 -1.39 11.34
CA SER A 174 -7.25 -0.09 11.07
C SER A 174 -7.25 0.29 9.59
N VAL A 175 -8.34 0.92 9.15
CA VAL A 175 -8.43 1.69 7.92
C VAL A 175 -8.51 3.16 8.30
N GLN A 176 -7.43 3.91 8.06
CA GLN A 176 -7.30 5.33 8.42
C GLN A 176 -7.44 6.15 7.14
N ALA A 177 -8.61 6.71 6.93
CA ALA A 177 -8.97 7.56 5.80
C ALA A 177 -9.64 8.85 6.28
N ASP A 178 -9.33 9.27 7.49
CA ASP A 178 -9.82 10.51 8.09
C ASP A 178 -9.07 11.76 7.57
N ASP A 179 -7.99 11.57 6.83
CA ASP A 179 -7.30 12.59 6.05
C ASP A 179 -7.47 12.39 4.52
N LEU A 180 -8.45 11.57 4.14
CA LEU A 180 -8.94 11.44 2.77
C LEU A 180 -10.33 12.07 2.67
N VAL A 181 -10.44 13.24 2.06
CA VAL A 181 -11.70 13.94 1.90
C VAL A 181 -12.56 13.27 0.84
N ALA A 182 -13.76 12.78 1.22
CA ALA A 182 -14.67 12.12 0.31
C ALA A 182 -16.06 12.77 0.33
N ASN A 183 -16.73 12.86 -0.84
CA ASN A 183 -18.11 13.28 -0.88
C ASN A 183 -19.03 12.24 -0.22
N GLU A 184 -18.94 11.00 -0.66
CA GLU A 184 -19.70 9.89 -0.09
C GLU A 184 -18.78 8.81 0.46
N VAL A 185 -19.06 8.35 1.69
CA VAL A 185 -18.33 7.26 2.32
C VAL A 185 -19.24 6.12 2.69
N ASN A 186 -18.86 4.90 2.29
CA ASN A 186 -19.49 3.66 2.70
C ASN A 186 -18.52 2.84 3.56
N CYS A 187 -18.78 2.74 4.86
CA CYS A 187 -18.02 1.93 5.79
C CYS A 187 -18.70 0.57 5.99
N ARG A 188 -17.93 -0.52 5.78
CA ARG A 188 -18.36 -1.87 6.10
C ARG A 188 -17.47 -2.46 7.19
N MET A 189 -18.04 -2.71 8.35
CA MET A 189 -17.35 -3.24 9.52
C MET A 189 -17.80 -4.67 9.82
N LEU A 190 -16.88 -5.65 9.74
CA LEU A 190 -17.14 -7.05 10.07
C LEU A 190 -16.17 -7.60 11.11
N GLY A 191 -15.12 -6.85 11.45
CA GLY A 191 -14.11 -7.17 12.46
C GLY A 191 -14.22 -6.27 13.68
N THR A 192 -13.29 -6.43 14.64
CA THR A 192 -13.21 -5.62 15.85
C THR A 192 -12.27 -4.40 15.72
N GLY A 193 -11.75 -4.19 14.52
CA GLY A 193 -10.83 -3.09 14.21
C GLY A 193 -11.51 -1.72 14.15
N THR A 194 -10.85 -0.79 13.46
CA THR A 194 -11.31 0.59 13.35
C THR A 194 -11.35 1.07 11.89
N ILE A 195 -12.30 1.96 11.59
CA ILE A 195 -12.31 2.76 10.37
C ILE A 195 -12.36 4.22 10.78
N GLY A 196 -11.38 5.03 10.33
CA GLY A 196 -11.44 6.49 10.32
C GLY A 196 -11.81 6.97 8.93
N CYS A 197 -12.70 7.98 8.82
CA CYS A 197 -13.10 8.52 7.53
C CYS A 197 -13.50 9.99 7.62
N GLN A 198 -13.49 10.70 6.47
CA GLN A 198 -14.02 12.05 6.35
C GLN A 198 -15.05 12.09 5.22
N ALA A 199 -16.28 12.49 5.55
CA ALA A 199 -17.39 12.56 4.62
C ALA A 199 -17.97 13.98 4.54
N ILE A 200 -18.25 14.48 3.32
CA ILE A 200 -18.87 15.79 3.10
C ILE A 200 -20.39 15.66 3.02
N ASP A 201 -20.90 14.82 2.12
CA ASP A 201 -22.32 14.77 1.79
C ASP A 201 -23.02 13.60 2.50
N LYS A 202 -22.40 12.41 2.46
CA LYS A 202 -23.06 11.18 2.91
C LYS A 202 -22.10 10.20 3.57
N LEU A 203 -22.52 9.69 4.73
CA LEU A 203 -21.86 8.61 5.43
C LEU A 203 -22.82 7.42 5.60
N SER A 204 -22.47 6.28 5.05
CA SER A 204 -23.21 5.02 5.22
C SER A 204 -22.37 4.02 6.00
N ILE A 205 -22.92 3.45 7.07
CA ILE A 205 -22.20 2.48 7.91
C ILE A 205 -23.02 1.21 7.99
N SER A 206 -22.40 0.08 7.67
CA SER A 206 -23.02 -1.24 7.67
C SER A 206 -22.13 -2.29 8.33
N GLY A 207 -22.74 -3.38 8.80
CA GLY A 207 -22.03 -4.53 9.36
C GLY A 207 -22.55 -4.97 10.73
N ILE A 208 -22.06 -6.13 11.17
CA ILE A 208 -22.36 -6.69 12.49
C ILE A 208 -21.01 -6.93 13.17
N SER A 209 -20.67 -6.11 14.17
CA SER A 209 -19.35 -6.19 14.80
C SER A 209 -19.28 -5.30 16.04
N SER A 210 -18.25 -5.48 16.88
CA SER A 210 -17.92 -4.60 18.00
C SER A 210 -16.86 -3.54 17.66
N GLY A 211 -16.52 -3.38 16.38
CA GLY A 211 -15.54 -2.40 15.91
C GLY A 211 -16.04 -0.96 16.04
N LYS A 212 -15.17 -0.03 15.65
CA LYS A 212 -15.43 1.42 15.77
C LYS A 212 -15.28 2.10 14.42
N VAL A 213 -16.17 3.05 14.14
CA VAL A 213 -16.05 3.97 13.01
C VAL A 213 -15.96 5.39 13.57
N TYR A 214 -14.81 6.03 13.29
CA TYR A 214 -14.58 7.44 13.58
C TYR A 214 -14.81 8.25 12.31
N TYR A 215 -15.48 9.38 12.41
CA TYR A 215 -15.69 10.21 11.23
C TYR A 215 -15.45 11.69 11.51
N LYS A 216 -14.84 12.37 10.53
CA LYS A 216 -14.72 13.82 10.42
C LYS A 216 -15.74 14.35 9.40
N GLY A 217 -16.00 15.65 9.45
CA GLY A 217 -16.91 16.34 8.56
C GLY A 217 -18.32 16.45 9.13
N ASN A 218 -19.19 17.09 8.34
CA ASN A 218 -20.59 17.27 8.72
C ASN A 218 -21.52 16.77 7.61
N PRO A 219 -21.56 15.43 7.36
CA PRO A 219 -22.36 14.88 6.28
C PRO A 219 -23.84 15.15 6.47
N GLN A 220 -24.51 15.58 5.39
CA GLN A 220 -25.95 15.89 5.39
C GLN A 220 -26.81 14.65 5.66
N GLU A 221 -26.30 13.47 5.30
CA GLU A 221 -26.99 12.20 5.50
C GLU A 221 -26.08 11.18 6.19
N ILE A 222 -26.53 10.62 7.33
CA ILE A 222 -25.87 9.50 7.99
C ILE A 222 -26.81 8.29 8.02
N LYS A 223 -26.48 7.25 7.23
CA LYS A 223 -27.21 5.97 7.21
C LYS A 223 -26.53 4.93 8.09
N ARG A 224 -27.23 4.44 9.10
CA ARG A 224 -26.77 3.39 10.01
C ARG A 224 -27.52 2.09 9.74
N ARG A 225 -26.82 1.08 9.26
CA ARG A 225 -27.31 -0.28 9.05
C ARG A 225 -26.39 -1.28 9.71
N SER A 226 -25.97 -0.99 10.95
CA SER A 226 -24.99 -1.79 11.68
C SER A 226 -25.51 -2.16 13.05
N VAL A 227 -25.07 -3.34 13.54
CA VAL A 227 -25.34 -3.85 14.88
C VAL A 227 -24.01 -3.99 15.62
N GLY A 228 -23.92 -3.39 16.83
CA GLY A 228 -22.73 -3.45 17.69
C GLY A 228 -21.61 -2.47 17.33
N VAL A 229 -21.58 -1.91 16.11
CA VAL A 229 -20.56 -0.93 15.70
C VAL A 229 -20.74 0.39 16.43
N LYS A 230 -19.66 0.86 17.08
CA LYS A 230 -19.64 2.20 17.70
C LYS A 230 -19.29 3.24 16.64
N ILE A 231 -20.11 4.31 16.56
CA ILE A 231 -19.93 5.40 15.59
C ILE A 231 -19.63 6.67 16.39
N ILE A 232 -18.48 7.26 16.15
CA ILE A 232 -17.90 8.32 16.97
C ILE A 232 -17.53 9.49 16.06
N PRO A 233 -18.17 10.65 16.21
CA PRO A 233 -17.71 11.85 15.53
C PRO A 233 -16.34 12.27 16.11
N LEU A 234 -15.43 12.68 15.23
CA LEU A 234 -14.23 13.39 15.63
C LEU A 234 -14.51 14.88 15.50
N ASP A 235 -14.23 15.63 16.55
CA ASP A 235 -14.35 17.08 16.49
C ASP A 235 -13.37 17.59 15.42
N ASN A 236 -13.87 18.45 14.54
CA ASN A 236 -12.97 19.15 13.61
C ASN A 236 -12.11 20.07 14.47
N GLU A 237 -10.84 19.74 14.64
CA GLU A 237 -9.90 20.71 15.22
C GLU A 237 -9.94 21.96 14.33
N GLN A 238 -10.34 23.07 14.96
CA GLN A 238 -10.37 24.40 14.35
C GLN A 238 -8.96 24.95 14.14
#